data_915ace242cae3a16a951f9c6d4bb718a
#
_entry.id   915ace242cae3a16a951f9c6d4bb718a
#
_cell.length_a   1.000
_cell.length_b   1.000
_cell.length_c   1.000
_cell.angle_alpha   90.00
_cell.angle_beta   90.00
_cell.angle_gamma   90.00
#
_symmetry.space_group_name_H-M   'P 1'
#
loop_
_entity.id
_entity.type
_entity.pdbx_description
1 polymer ?
#
loop_
_entity_poly.entity_id
_entity_poly.type
_entity_poly.pdbx_seq_one_letter_code
_entity_poly.pdbx_strand_id
1 'polypeptide(L)'
;MGVKNLFFWLTLGFIGGILLFLTWIPQSAEVMAQQYEPGNDMIVVTSSPGIETIIKPPGSVGNLTSEAVGNLTSEKIEGFGNMEVTVYEQGIALVKEKREIELQKGVNQVEYTDIASGIDPTSVIIEDPENKDTVLFEQNYQYDLLDSSGLLEKYLGREINVTDRNGETYTGILLSHAGNSVVLEIEAKKVLVLEDFSKIELADTLGLSIKPALIWKIYSPVSGTRELIISYLTSGISWEADYVLMSNAENTKADIWGWVNIDNRAGMTYKNTTLKLVSGQINRVSQVVTPRAEEKAVAGEAVSQTPFVEESLFEYHLYTLEKPSTLENNQAKQISLLSADSVPVEKKLIYDSTLSEKVLVYLTLKNSKENGLGVPLPKGVVRIYNVDSSGGLQFLGEDRIKHTPEVGEIRVTVGSAFDLTAKRNETDYQRISDNVERVTYQIELNNSKSEAQTVTIVEHQFGEWNILESSDSYKKIDAFTIEFRVMVPAKGTKLVSYTVERRF
;
A
#
# COMPACT_ATOMS: atom_id res chain seq x y z
N MET A 1 44.84 20.39 12.00
CA MET A 1 44.68 21.41 10.94
C MET A 1 43.23 21.38 10.52
N GLY A 2 42.49 22.40 10.85
CA GLY A 2 41.04 22.42 10.75
C GLY A 2 40.55 22.73 9.34
N VAL A 3 39.57 21.98 8.92
CA VAL A 3 38.80 22.26 7.73
C VAL A 3 37.67 23.20 8.10
N LYS A 4 37.75 24.44 7.61
CA LYS A 4 36.69 25.46 7.77
C LYS A 4 35.57 25.14 6.78
N ASN A 5 34.39 24.81 7.29
CA ASN A 5 33.16 24.78 6.53
C ASN A 5 32.77 26.21 6.12
N LEU A 6 32.81 26.48 4.82
CA LEU A 6 32.33 27.73 4.24
C LEU A 6 30.89 27.53 3.79
N PHE A 7 29.92 28.11 4.53
CA PHE A 7 28.52 28.16 4.12
C PHE A 7 28.37 29.32 3.10
N PHE A 8 27.97 28.97 1.88
CA PHE A 8 27.50 29.95 0.90
C PHE A 8 25.96 29.99 0.95
N TRP A 9 25.44 31.14 1.39
CA TRP A 9 24.02 31.47 1.22
C TRP A 9 23.86 32.19 -0.13
N LEU A 10 23.16 31.55 -1.07
CA LEU A 10 22.68 32.22 -2.27
C LEU A 10 21.25 32.70 -1.98
N THR A 11 21.08 34.01 -1.80
CA THR A 11 19.77 34.65 -1.81
C THR A 11 19.36 34.87 -3.27
N LEU A 12 18.44 34.06 -3.76
CA LEU A 12 17.77 34.33 -5.02
C LEU A 12 16.58 35.25 -4.78
N GLY A 13 16.62 36.43 -5.42
CA GLY A 13 15.49 37.35 -5.46
C GLY A 13 14.35 36.78 -6.30
N PHE A 14 13.14 37.05 -5.86
CA PHE A 14 11.90 36.66 -6.52
C PHE A 14 11.79 37.37 -7.87
N ILE A 15 11.74 36.62 -8.98
CA ILE A 15 11.20 37.07 -10.24
C ILE A 15 10.29 35.93 -10.75
N GLY A 16 8.97 36.15 -10.64
CA GLY A 16 7.96 35.36 -11.33
C GLY A 16 7.72 33.95 -10.79
N GLY A 17 7.18 33.81 -9.59
CA GLY A 17 6.33 32.67 -9.18
C GLY A 17 6.89 31.24 -9.16
N ILE A 18 8.20 31.02 -9.17
CA ILE A 18 8.80 29.68 -9.19
C ILE A 18 9.58 29.42 -7.88
N LEU A 19 9.16 28.42 -7.14
CA LEU A 19 9.85 27.94 -5.92
C LEU A 19 10.79 26.78 -6.30
N LEU A 20 12.10 27.01 -6.26
CA LEU A 20 13.13 25.97 -6.46
C LEU A 20 13.51 25.35 -5.11
N PHE A 21 13.22 24.07 -4.89
CA PHE A 21 13.78 23.28 -3.82
C PHE A 21 15.13 22.69 -4.25
N LEU A 22 16.22 23.17 -3.68
CA LEU A 22 17.53 22.54 -3.82
C LEU A 22 17.76 21.61 -2.62
N THR A 23 17.71 20.30 -2.85
CA THR A 23 18.21 19.29 -1.90
C THR A 23 19.73 19.18 -2.02
N TRP A 24 20.37 18.83 -0.93
CA TRP A 24 21.81 18.70 -0.73
C TRP A 24 22.52 17.95 -1.88
N ILE A 25 23.54 18.58 -2.50
CA ILE A 25 24.40 18.00 -3.53
C ILE A 25 25.82 17.86 -2.95
N PRO A 26 26.47 16.70 -3.03
CA PRO A 26 27.85 16.55 -2.61
C PRO A 26 28.82 17.27 -3.54
N GLN A 27 29.96 17.71 -3.01
CA GLN A 27 30.95 18.66 -3.53
C GLN A 27 31.72 18.23 -4.81
N SER A 28 31.24 17.29 -5.60
CA SER A 28 31.92 16.79 -6.81
C SER A 28 31.12 16.98 -8.11
N ALA A 29 30.06 17.79 -8.12
CA ALA A 29 29.31 18.07 -9.33
C ALA A 29 29.52 19.52 -9.79
N GLU A 30 30.15 19.73 -10.94
CA GLU A 30 30.16 21.02 -11.61
C GLU A 30 28.77 21.25 -12.25
N VAL A 31 28.07 22.25 -11.75
CA VAL A 31 26.80 22.70 -12.31
C VAL A 31 27.12 23.80 -13.36
N MET A 32 26.98 23.48 -14.63
CA MET A 32 26.97 24.50 -15.70
C MET A 32 25.56 25.01 -15.89
N ALA A 33 25.29 26.24 -15.47
CA ALA A 33 24.05 26.93 -15.76
C ALA A 33 24.14 27.52 -17.18
N GLN A 34 23.32 27.03 -18.10
CA GLN A 34 23.10 27.69 -19.40
C GLN A 34 22.03 28.77 -19.29
N GLN A 35 22.22 29.84 -20.04
CA GLN A 35 21.36 31.04 -20.04
C GLN A 35 19.91 30.73 -20.42
N TYR A 36 19.00 31.31 -19.64
CA TYR A 36 17.55 31.25 -19.87
C TYR A 36 17.16 32.10 -21.08
N GLU A 37 16.58 31.48 -22.11
CA GLU A 37 15.86 32.17 -23.18
C GLU A 37 14.35 32.13 -22.92
N PRO A 38 13.64 33.26 -22.95
CA PRO A 38 12.21 33.27 -22.68
C PRO A 38 11.44 32.64 -23.87
N GLY A 39 10.82 31.49 -23.60
CA GLY A 39 10.02 30.74 -24.56
C GLY A 39 10.20 29.21 -24.51
N ASN A 40 11.11 28.72 -23.70
CA ASN A 40 11.34 27.29 -23.55
C ASN A 40 11.01 26.84 -22.13
N ASP A 41 9.88 26.14 -21.96
CA ASP A 41 9.34 25.69 -20.67
C ASP A 41 10.14 24.50 -20.05
N MET A 42 11.37 24.26 -20.46
CA MET A 42 12.15 23.10 -20.07
C MET A 42 13.48 23.50 -19.40
N ILE A 43 13.73 23.06 -18.20
CA ILE A 43 15.01 23.17 -17.50
C ILE A 43 15.69 21.80 -17.50
N VAL A 44 16.88 21.70 -18.09
CA VAL A 44 17.70 20.49 -18.11
C VAL A 44 18.80 20.66 -17.05
N VAL A 45 18.88 19.72 -16.09
CA VAL A 45 19.94 19.69 -15.09
C VAL A 45 20.76 18.41 -15.30
N THR A 46 22.04 18.55 -15.65
CA THR A 46 22.96 17.43 -15.80
C THR A 46 23.74 17.21 -14.52
N SER A 47 23.62 16.04 -13.89
CA SER A 47 24.26 15.71 -12.60
C SER A 47 25.44 14.73 -12.70
N SER A 48 25.71 14.17 -13.87
CA SER A 48 26.89 13.32 -14.18
C SER A 48 26.96 13.06 -15.69
N PRO A 49 28.11 12.72 -16.26
CA PRO A 49 28.21 12.42 -17.70
C PRO A 49 27.32 11.22 -18.05
N GLY A 50 26.23 11.49 -18.77
CA GLY A 50 25.35 10.46 -19.31
C GLY A 50 23.95 10.34 -18.72
N ILE A 51 23.55 11.16 -17.73
CA ILE A 51 22.18 11.16 -17.20
C ILE A 51 21.60 12.56 -17.30
N GLU A 52 20.61 12.75 -18.17
CA GLU A 52 19.81 13.96 -18.28
C GLU A 52 18.50 13.76 -17.50
N THR A 53 18.27 14.59 -16.50
CA THR A 53 17.00 14.63 -15.78
C THR A 53 16.19 15.84 -16.22
N ILE A 54 15.05 15.61 -16.83
CA ILE A 54 14.14 16.66 -17.30
C ILE A 54 13.12 16.94 -16.19
N ILE A 55 13.13 18.15 -15.64
CA ILE A 55 12.15 18.59 -14.63
C ILE A 55 11.18 19.55 -15.33
N LYS A 56 9.89 19.22 -15.34
CA LYS A 56 8.82 20.04 -15.86
C LYS A 56 8.12 20.80 -14.74
N PRO A 57 7.79 22.08 -14.90
CA PRO A 57 7.03 22.81 -13.87
C PRO A 57 5.61 22.25 -13.73
N PRO A 58 5.02 22.27 -12.53
CA PRO A 58 3.64 21.83 -12.31
C PRO A 58 2.68 22.75 -13.07
N GLY A 59 1.89 22.20 -13.99
CA GLY A 59 0.83 22.91 -14.70
C GLY A 59 0.82 22.79 -16.21
N SER A 60 1.77 22.08 -16.85
CA SER A 60 1.76 21.88 -18.29
C SER A 60 1.80 20.39 -18.66
N VAL A 61 0.65 19.75 -18.71
CA VAL A 61 0.49 18.45 -19.38
C VAL A 61 0.21 18.71 -20.86
N GLY A 62 1.27 18.94 -21.63
CA GLY A 62 1.21 18.88 -23.09
C GLY A 62 1.58 17.48 -23.54
N ASN A 63 0.85 16.94 -24.51
CA ASN A 63 1.14 15.64 -25.13
C ASN A 63 2.64 15.48 -25.42
N LEU A 64 3.30 14.58 -24.69
CA LEU A 64 4.61 14.08 -25.07
C LEU A 64 4.39 13.20 -26.31
N THR A 65 4.69 13.72 -27.47
CA THR A 65 4.79 12.91 -28.70
C THR A 65 5.96 11.94 -28.55
N SER A 66 5.83 10.76 -29.14
CA SER A 66 6.81 9.65 -29.09
C SER A 66 8.22 10.00 -29.58
N GLU A 67 8.46 11.20 -30.09
CA GLU A 67 9.74 11.68 -30.57
C GLU A 67 10.66 12.30 -29.49
N ALA A 68 10.12 12.70 -28.33
CA ALA A 68 10.91 13.27 -27.23
C ALA A 68 11.63 12.23 -26.36
N VAL A 69 11.40 10.93 -26.56
CA VAL A 69 12.06 9.80 -25.88
C VAL A 69 13.16 9.16 -26.77
N GLY A 70 13.61 9.88 -27.80
CA GLY A 70 14.67 9.42 -28.68
C GLY A 70 16.04 9.44 -28.02
N ASN A 71 16.62 8.25 -27.83
CA ASN A 71 17.96 7.86 -27.37
C ASN A 71 18.17 7.50 -25.90
N LEU A 72 17.21 6.88 -25.25
CA LEU A 72 17.56 5.77 -24.37
C LEU A 72 17.89 4.61 -25.34
N THR A 73 19.14 4.19 -25.39
CA THR A 73 19.52 2.97 -26.08
C THR A 73 18.66 1.86 -25.51
N SER A 74 17.63 1.48 -26.25
CA SER A 74 16.88 0.27 -25.98
C SER A 74 17.86 -0.88 -26.16
N GLU A 75 18.44 -1.39 -25.07
CA GLU A 75 18.78 -2.79 -25.08
C GLU A 75 17.51 -3.49 -25.51
N LYS A 76 17.60 -4.23 -26.59
CA LYS A 76 16.51 -4.96 -27.22
C LYS A 76 15.81 -5.74 -26.13
N ILE A 77 14.61 -5.29 -25.73
CA ILE A 77 13.78 -6.00 -24.76
C ILE A 77 13.29 -7.25 -25.51
N GLU A 78 14.09 -8.30 -25.43
CA GLU A 78 13.66 -9.63 -25.85
C GLU A 78 12.62 -10.07 -24.83
N GLY A 79 11.38 -10.11 -25.26
CA GLY A 79 10.21 -10.68 -24.62
C GLY A 79 9.99 -10.38 -23.15
N PHE A 80 8.78 -10.30 -22.68
CA PHE A 80 8.42 -10.25 -21.26
C PHE A 80 9.39 -11.09 -20.43
N GLY A 81 9.97 -10.50 -19.37
CA GLY A 81 11.02 -11.15 -18.59
C GLY A 81 10.62 -12.57 -18.17
N ASN A 82 11.58 -13.46 -17.96
CA ASN A 82 11.37 -14.86 -17.57
C ASN A 82 10.62 -15.02 -16.23
N MET A 83 10.23 -13.93 -15.60
CA MET A 83 9.61 -13.89 -14.26
C MET A 83 8.39 -12.98 -14.22
N GLU A 84 7.34 -13.46 -13.59
CA GLU A 84 6.12 -12.72 -13.28
C GLU A 84 5.87 -12.79 -11.77
N VAL A 85 5.50 -11.66 -11.16
CA VAL A 85 5.14 -11.57 -9.74
C VAL A 85 3.79 -10.91 -9.62
N THR A 86 2.82 -11.66 -9.10
CA THR A 86 1.47 -11.17 -8.80
C THR A 86 1.35 -10.93 -7.29
N VAL A 87 1.29 -9.68 -6.87
CA VAL A 87 1.25 -9.28 -5.45
C VAL A 87 -0.18 -9.05 -5.01
N TYR A 88 -0.54 -9.61 -3.86
CA TYR A 88 -1.86 -9.47 -3.23
C TYR A 88 -1.77 -8.52 -2.02
N GLU A 89 -2.87 -7.83 -1.70
CA GLU A 89 -2.93 -6.91 -0.56
C GLU A 89 -2.67 -7.61 0.80
N GLN A 90 -2.86 -8.93 0.87
CA GLN A 90 -2.75 -9.73 2.10
C GLN A 90 -1.33 -10.16 2.44
N GLY A 91 -0.32 -9.56 1.85
CA GLY A 91 1.08 -9.82 2.19
C GLY A 91 1.65 -11.10 1.60
N ILE A 92 1.11 -11.54 0.47
CA ILE A 92 1.60 -12.69 -0.30
C ILE A 92 1.77 -12.31 -1.77
N ALA A 93 2.56 -13.10 -2.49
CA ALA A 93 2.64 -13.04 -3.94
C ALA A 93 2.68 -14.44 -4.57
N LEU A 94 2.15 -14.53 -5.79
CA LEU A 94 2.39 -15.64 -6.70
C LEU A 94 3.57 -15.27 -7.58
N VAL A 95 4.65 -16.04 -7.48
CA VAL A 95 5.81 -15.95 -8.35
C VAL A 95 5.68 -17.02 -9.42
N LYS A 96 5.89 -16.63 -10.67
CA LYS A 96 5.94 -17.54 -11.82
C LYS A 96 7.21 -17.23 -12.60
N GLU A 97 8.04 -18.24 -12.81
CA GLU A 97 9.28 -18.08 -13.53
C GLU A 97 9.56 -19.24 -14.48
N LYS A 98 10.36 -18.97 -15.51
CA LYS A 98 10.87 -19.96 -16.45
C LYS A 98 12.31 -20.23 -16.14
N ARG A 99 12.66 -21.50 -16.01
CA ARG A 99 14.04 -21.96 -15.82
C ARG A 99 14.41 -23.10 -16.74
N GLU A 100 15.59 -22.99 -17.32
CA GLU A 100 16.21 -24.09 -18.04
C GLU A 100 16.87 -25.03 -17.05
N ILE A 101 16.48 -26.30 -17.10
CA ILE A 101 17.00 -27.37 -16.23
C ILE A 101 17.42 -28.53 -17.11
N GLU A 102 18.65 -29.00 -16.94
CA GLU A 102 19.12 -30.19 -17.63
C GLU A 102 18.60 -31.44 -16.92
N LEU A 103 17.84 -32.25 -17.63
CA LEU A 103 17.25 -33.49 -17.13
C LEU A 103 17.76 -34.67 -17.96
N GLN A 104 18.01 -35.81 -17.26
CA GLN A 104 18.22 -37.10 -17.90
C GLN A 104 16.91 -37.88 -17.95
N LYS A 105 16.76 -38.79 -18.90
CA LYS A 105 15.63 -39.71 -18.94
C LYS A 105 15.60 -40.55 -17.64
N GLY A 106 14.47 -40.55 -16.96
CA GLY A 106 14.27 -41.20 -15.67
C GLY A 106 14.18 -40.22 -14.52
N VAL A 107 14.58 -40.65 -13.34
CA VAL A 107 14.51 -39.87 -12.11
C VAL A 107 15.76 -38.98 -11.95
N ASN A 108 15.55 -37.71 -11.78
CA ASN A 108 16.58 -36.69 -11.54
C ASN A 108 16.44 -36.12 -10.14
N GLN A 109 17.58 -35.84 -9.49
CA GLN A 109 17.61 -34.99 -8.32
C GLN A 109 18.07 -33.59 -8.73
N VAL A 110 17.23 -32.57 -8.47
CA VAL A 110 17.47 -31.17 -8.84
C VAL A 110 17.46 -30.33 -7.59
N GLU A 111 18.49 -29.50 -7.43
CA GLU A 111 18.52 -28.45 -6.43
C GLU A 111 18.07 -27.14 -7.06
N TYR A 112 16.92 -26.65 -6.59
CA TYR A 112 16.32 -25.41 -7.05
C TYR A 112 16.58 -24.31 -6.02
N THR A 113 17.45 -23.38 -6.37
CA THR A 113 17.97 -22.29 -5.53
C THR A 113 17.50 -20.93 -6.04
N ASP A 114 17.93 -19.86 -5.33
CA ASP A 114 17.56 -18.47 -5.63
C ASP A 114 16.01 -18.29 -5.61
N ILE A 115 15.42 -18.76 -4.52
CA ILE A 115 14.00 -18.66 -4.23
C ILE A 115 13.77 -17.72 -3.03
N ALA A 116 12.54 -17.22 -2.92
CA ALA A 116 12.16 -16.38 -1.79
C ALA A 116 12.25 -17.15 -0.46
N SER A 117 12.79 -16.53 0.59
CA SER A 117 12.83 -17.15 1.92
C SER A 117 11.45 -17.34 2.55
N GLY A 118 10.47 -16.54 2.10
CA GLY A 118 9.05 -16.63 2.48
C GLY A 118 8.23 -17.61 1.64
N ILE A 119 8.85 -18.46 0.82
CA ILE A 119 8.15 -19.43 -0.02
C ILE A 119 7.25 -20.36 0.80
N ASP A 120 6.08 -20.68 0.27
CA ASP A 120 5.25 -21.79 0.73
C ASP A 120 5.59 -23.03 -0.12
N PRO A 121 6.38 -23.97 0.41
CA PRO A 121 6.82 -25.13 -0.37
C PRO A 121 5.66 -25.99 -0.85
N THR A 122 4.51 -25.97 -0.15
CA THR A 122 3.33 -26.77 -0.52
C THR A 122 2.57 -26.20 -1.71
N SER A 123 2.86 -24.98 -2.10
CA SER A 123 2.23 -24.28 -3.23
C SER A 123 2.96 -24.44 -4.57
N VAL A 124 4.09 -25.14 -4.58
CA VAL A 124 4.93 -25.24 -5.78
C VAL A 124 4.25 -26.09 -6.86
N ILE A 125 4.17 -25.50 -8.05
CA ILE A 125 3.66 -26.14 -9.26
C ILE A 125 4.79 -26.09 -10.30
N ILE A 126 5.08 -27.22 -10.93
CA ILE A 126 6.04 -27.34 -12.03
C ILE A 126 5.31 -27.79 -13.28
N GLU A 127 5.50 -27.07 -14.36
CA GLU A 127 4.95 -27.41 -15.68
C GLU A 127 6.10 -27.53 -16.69
N ASP A 128 6.09 -28.61 -17.48
CA ASP A 128 6.92 -28.76 -18.67
C ASP A 128 6.03 -28.53 -19.89
N PRO A 129 6.11 -27.35 -20.57
CA PRO A 129 5.25 -27.06 -21.71
C PRO A 129 5.44 -28.01 -22.89
N GLU A 130 6.61 -28.61 -23.01
CA GLU A 130 6.93 -29.53 -24.12
C GLU A 130 6.60 -30.98 -23.79
N ASN A 131 6.53 -31.35 -22.49
CA ASN A 131 6.26 -32.73 -22.10
C ASN A 131 5.46 -32.86 -20.80
N LYS A 132 4.19 -33.18 -20.92
CA LYS A 132 3.28 -33.31 -19.78
C LYS A 132 3.54 -34.54 -18.89
N ASP A 133 4.39 -35.46 -19.31
CA ASP A 133 4.78 -36.66 -18.54
C ASP A 133 5.98 -36.37 -17.61
N THR A 134 6.52 -35.14 -17.62
CA THR A 134 7.49 -34.67 -16.63
C THR A 134 6.75 -34.45 -15.30
N VAL A 135 7.16 -35.12 -14.23
CA VAL A 135 6.44 -35.15 -12.95
C VAL A 135 7.38 -34.91 -11.78
N LEU A 136 7.04 -33.91 -10.94
CA LEU A 136 7.65 -33.76 -9.61
C LEU A 136 6.93 -34.74 -8.64
N PHE A 137 7.65 -35.66 -8.01
CA PHE A 137 7.06 -36.61 -7.08
C PHE A 137 7.64 -36.57 -5.67
N GLU A 138 8.73 -35.84 -5.46
CA GLU A 138 9.28 -35.60 -4.12
C GLU A 138 9.91 -34.20 -4.06
N GLN A 139 9.63 -33.47 -2.99
CA GLN A 139 10.21 -32.16 -2.72
C GLN A 139 10.60 -32.05 -1.24
N ASN A 140 11.81 -31.59 -1.00
CA ASN A 140 12.31 -31.25 0.32
C ASN A 140 12.71 -29.77 0.34
N TYR A 141 12.21 -29.03 1.33
CA TYR A 141 12.63 -27.64 1.57
C TYR A 141 13.79 -27.62 2.54
N GLN A 142 14.83 -26.90 2.18
CA GLN A 142 16.04 -26.77 2.98
C GLN A 142 16.40 -25.29 3.16
N TYR A 143 16.43 -24.84 4.41
CA TYR A 143 16.87 -23.51 4.79
C TYR A 143 17.34 -23.51 6.24
N ASP A 144 18.66 -23.44 6.47
CA ASP A 144 19.29 -23.70 7.77
C ASP A 144 19.53 -22.41 8.58
N LEU A 145 19.42 -21.21 7.98
CA LEU A 145 19.70 -19.93 8.64
C LEU A 145 18.44 -19.16 9.09
N LEU A 146 17.34 -19.87 9.36
CA LEU A 146 16.11 -19.22 9.81
C LEU A 146 16.27 -18.58 11.20
N ASP A 147 17.00 -19.28 12.11
CA ASP A 147 17.31 -18.78 13.45
C ASP A 147 18.56 -19.47 14.03
N SER A 148 19.06 -18.94 15.13
CA SER A 148 20.22 -19.50 15.83
C SER A 148 19.96 -20.91 16.39
N SER A 149 18.71 -21.22 16.73
CA SER A 149 18.33 -22.54 17.27
C SER A 149 18.41 -23.62 16.19
N GLY A 150 17.82 -23.36 15.01
CA GLY A 150 17.91 -24.27 13.87
C GLY A 150 19.35 -24.48 13.40
N LEU A 151 20.18 -23.43 13.49
CA LEU A 151 21.61 -23.53 13.19
C LEU A 151 22.31 -24.46 14.18
N LEU A 152 22.08 -24.32 15.49
CA LEU A 152 22.68 -25.16 16.51
C LEU A 152 22.20 -26.61 16.42
N GLU A 153 20.96 -26.87 16.01
CA GLU A 153 20.44 -28.21 15.76
C GLU A 153 21.30 -28.98 14.73
N LYS A 154 21.76 -28.29 13.69
CA LYS A 154 22.66 -28.89 12.69
C LYS A 154 24.09 -29.18 13.21
N TYR A 155 24.45 -28.54 14.31
CA TYR A 155 25.75 -28.75 14.96
C TYR A 155 25.70 -29.75 16.11
N LEU A 156 24.58 -30.38 16.42
CA LEU A 156 24.51 -31.48 17.36
C LEU A 156 25.50 -32.58 16.96
N GLY A 157 26.33 -33.01 17.93
CA GLY A 157 27.40 -33.99 17.72
C GLY A 157 28.66 -33.43 17.02
N ARG A 158 28.76 -32.12 16.78
CA ARG A 158 29.94 -31.44 16.20
C ARG A 158 30.63 -30.57 17.24
N GLU A 159 31.92 -30.29 16.99
CA GLU A 159 32.71 -29.40 17.83
C GLU A 159 32.33 -27.95 17.61
N ILE A 160 32.14 -27.22 18.72
CA ILE A 160 31.88 -25.77 18.72
C ILE A 160 32.70 -25.08 19.81
N ASN A 161 32.89 -23.77 19.70
CA ASN A 161 33.47 -22.92 20.72
C ASN A 161 32.37 -22.05 21.35
N VAL A 162 32.27 -22.05 22.65
CA VAL A 162 31.31 -21.22 23.40
C VAL A 162 32.07 -20.35 24.37
N THR A 163 31.86 -19.03 24.31
CA THR A 163 32.46 -18.08 25.24
C THR A 163 31.40 -17.64 26.25
N ASP A 164 31.71 -17.77 27.52
CA ASP A 164 30.86 -17.34 28.62
C ASP A 164 30.85 -15.82 28.77
N ARG A 165 30.08 -15.29 29.74
CA ARG A 165 30.02 -13.83 29.99
C ARG A 165 31.32 -13.28 30.63
N ASN A 166 32.19 -14.11 31.17
CA ASN A 166 33.46 -13.71 31.76
C ASN A 166 34.58 -13.68 30.73
N GLY A 167 34.30 -14.11 29.49
CA GLY A 167 35.25 -14.16 28.36
C GLY A 167 36.06 -15.46 28.31
N GLU A 168 35.72 -16.49 29.10
CA GLU A 168 36.34 -17.80 29.04
C GLU A 168 35.70 -18.63 27.91
N THR A 169 36.53 -19.25 27.06
CA THR A 169 36.08 -20.00 25.89
C THR A 169 36.26 -21.51 26.14
N TYR A 170 35.18 -22.24 25.92
CA TYR A 170 35.14 -23.71 26.05
C TYR A 170 34.93 -24.29 24.65
N THR A 171 35.78 -25.26 24.31
CA THR A 171 35.69 -26.08 23.11
C THR A 171 35.14 -27.43 23.42
N GLY A 172 34.14 -27.91 22.72
CA GLY A 172 33.55 -29.23 22.96
C GLY A 172 32.52 -29.64 21.93
N ILE A 173 32.10 -30.89 21.97
CA ILE A 173 31.05 -31.43 21.13
C ILE A 173 29.70 -30.97 21.67
N LEU A 174 28.87 -30.31 20.84
CA LEU A 174 27.53 -29.93 21.24
C LEU A 174 26.62 -31.15 21.41
N LEU A 175 26.19 -31.42 22.64
CA LEU A 175 25.28 -32.52 22.96
C LEU A 175 23.82 -32.11 22.90
N SER A 176 23.50 -30.88 23.35
CA SER A 176 22.16 -30.31 23.27
C SER A 176 22.19 -28.79 23.44
N HIS A 177 21.10 -28.14 23.05
CA HIS A 177 20.86 -26.71 23.29
C HIS A 177 19.38 -26.46 23.61
N ALA A 178 19.08 -25.45 24.44
CA ALA A 178 17.71 -25.02 24.73
C ALA A 178 17.72 -23.55 25.15
N GLY A 179 17.05 -22.69 24.41
CA GLY A 179 17.04 -21.25 24.67
C GLY A 179 18.45 -20.66 24.73
N ASN A 180 18.85 -20.15 25.90
CA ASN A 180 20.17 -19.57 26.15
C ASN A 180 21.14 -20.53 26.89
N SER A 181 20.94 -21.85 26.77
CA SER A 181 21.75 -22.90 27.38
C SER A 181 22.29 -23.87 26.35
N VAL A 182 23.54 -24.28 26.50
CA VAL A 182 24.19 -25.31 25.68
C VAL A 182 24.87 -26.33 26.58
N VAL A 183 24.88 -27.57 26.10
CA VAL A 183 25.54 -28.68 26.78
C VAL A 183 26.66 -29.20 25.89
N LEU A 184 27.89 -29.15 26.38
CA LEU A 184 29.09 -29.57 25.65
C LEU A 184 29.72 -30.82 26.30
N GLU A 185 30.16 -31.76 25.47
CA GLU A 185 31.14 -32.76 25.89
C GLU A 185 32.53 -32.19 25.63
N ILE A 186 33.29 -31.96 26.73
CA ILE A 186 34.66 -31.45 26.70
C ILE A 186 35.66 -32.58 26.97
N GLU A 187 36.96 -32.25 27.01
CA GLU A 187 38.02 -33.21 27.24
C GLU A 187 37.73 -34.16 28.40
N ALA A 188 38.22 -35.40 28.28
CA ALA A 188 38.00 -36.49 29.23
C ALA A 188 36.52 -36.89 29.43
N LYS A 189 35.66 -36.70 28.43
CA LYS A 189 34.23 -37.01 28.46
C LYS A 189 33.45 -36.30 29.57
N LYS A 190 33.93 -35.17 30.04
CA LYS A 190 33.18 -34.34 30.98
C LYS A 190 32.09 -33.60 30.26
N VAL A 191 30.95 -33.48 30.89
CA VAL A 191 29.82 -32.69 30.37
C VAL A 191 29.81 -31.33 31.06
N LEU A 192 29.84 -30.27 30.27
CA LEU A 192 29.75 -28.89 30.72
C LEU A 192 28.39 -28.32 30.27
N VAL A 193 27.67 -27.75 31.22
CA VAL A 193 26.45 -26.99 30.94
C VAL A 193 26.77 -25.50 31.06
N LEU A 194 26.57 -24.75 30.00
CA LEU A 194 26.73 -23.29 29.96
C LEU A 194 25.38 -22.65 29.80
N GLU A 195 25.04 -21.79 30.74
CA GLU A 195 23.88 -20.95 30.71
C GLU A 195 24.35 -19.49 30.49
N ASP A 196 23.61 -18.72 29.69
CA ASP A 196 23.95 -17.32 29.46
C ASP A 196 25.36 -17.06 28.86
N PHE A 197 25.65 -17.67 27.76
CA PHE A 197 26.88 -17.41 26.99
C PHE A 197 26.83 -16.05 26.25
N SER A 198 28.01 -15.49 25.94
CA SER A 198 28.16 -14.26 25.20
C SER A 198 28.34 -14.49 23.68
N LYS A 199 28.89 -15.64 23.29
CA LYS A 199 29.27 -15.96 21.92
C LYS A 199 29.33 -17.45 21.67
N ILE A 200 28.87 -17.88 20.50
CA ILE A 200 29.13 -19.22 19.97
C ILE A 200 29.89 -19.05 18.64
N GLU A 201 30.96 -19.80 18.43
CA GLU A 201 31.67 -19.90 17.16
C GLU A 201 31.54 -21.35 16.64
N LEU A 202 31.11 -21.43 15.39
CA LEU A 202 30.94 -22.68 14.66
C LEU A 202 32.14 -22.88 13.75
N ALA A 203 32.66 -24.11 13.67
CA ALA A 203 33.94 -24.38 13.01
C ALA A 203 33.93 -24.09 11.48
N ASP A 204 32.83 -24.35 10.83
CA ASP A 204 32.70 -24.16 9.40
C ASP A 204 31.23 -23.93 8.95
N THR A 205 31.00 -23.68 7.70
CA THR A 205 29.68 -23.58 7.08
C THR A 205 29.32 -24.79 6.22
N LEU A 206 30.14 -25.86 6.26
CA LEU A 206 29.95 -27.03 5.42
C LEU A 206 28.65 -27.77 5.76
N GLY A 207 27.80 -27.91 4.77
CA GLY A 207 26.50 -28.56 4.88
C GLY A 207 25.38 -27.67 5.39
N LEU A 208 25.63 -26.35 5.55
CA LEU A 208 24.57 -25.38 5.82
C LEU A 208 24.02 -24.82 4.51
N SER A 209 22.73 -24.86 4.34
CA SER A 209 22.07 -24.12 3.28
C SER A 209 21.91 -22.65 3.68
N ILE A 210 22.83 -21.80 3.22
CA ILE A 210 22.83 -20.36 3.52
C ILE A 210 21.77 -19.60 2.73
N LYS A 211 21.17 -20.24 1.72
CA LYS A 211 20.03 -19.74 0.94
C LYS A 211 18.92 -20.79 0.97
N PRO A 212 17.67 -20.38 0.90
CA PRO A 212 16.57 -21.35 0.77
C PRO A 212 16.70 -22.13 -0.53
N ALA A 213 16.49 -23.44 -0.48
CA ALA A 213 16.54 -24.35 -1.60
C ALA A 213 15.40 -25.37 -1.53
N LEU A 214 14.94 -25.81 -2.69
CA LEU A 214 14.08 -26.97 -2.84
C LEU A 214 14.86 -28.08 -3.52
N ILE A 215 14.90 -29.25 -2.87
CA ILE A 215 15.50 -30.45 -3.44
C ILE A 215 14.39 -31.29 -4.02
N TRP A 216 14.39 -31.43 -5.34
CA TRP A 216 13.36 -32.12 -6.09
C TRP A 216 13.81 -33.48 -6.59
N LYS A 217 12.88 -34.45 -6.61
CA LYS A 217 12.98 -35.62 -7.47
C LYS A 217 11.97 -35.48 -8.60
N ILE A 218 12.46 -35.28 -9.81
CA ILE A 218 11.68 -35.08 -11.04
C ILE A 218 11.91 -36.28 -11.95
N TYR A 219 10.84 -36.89 -12.43
CA TYR A 219 10.89 -37.82 -13.53
C TYR A 219 10.81 -37.05 -14.85
N SER A 220 11.71 -37.35 -15.77
CA SER A 220 11.64 -36.90 -17.15
C SER A 220 11.61 -38.09 -18.10
N PRO A 221 10.68 -38.14 -19.08
CA PRO A 221 10.64 -39.23 -20.08
C PRO A 221 11.74 -39.12 -21.11
N VAL A 222 12.41 -37.99 -21.23
CA VAL A 222 13.46 -37.69 -22.21
C VAL A 222 14.65 -37.00 -21.55
N SER A 223 15.84 -37.10 -22.17
CA SER A 223 17.03 -36.33 -21.74
C SER A 223 17.13 -35.03 -22.52
N GLY A 224 17.72 -34.00 -21.90
CA GLY A 224 18.02 -32.69 -22.48
C GLY A 224 17.68 -31.52 -21.57
N THR A 225 18.05 -30.33 -22.01
CA THR A 225 17.68 -29.09 -21.36
C THR A 225 16.19 -28.82 -21.58
N ARG A 226 15.45 -28.58 -20.49
CA ARG A 226 14.01 -28.32 -20.49
C ARG A 226 13.74 -26.95 -19.91
N GLU A 227 12.93 -26.13 -20.60
CA GLU A 227 12.36 -24.92 -20.02
C GLU A 227 11.16 -25.30 -19.15
N LEU A 228 11.35 -25.31 -17.83
CA LEU A 228 10.27 -25.55 -16.88
C LEU A 228 9.65 -24.24 -16.43
N ILE A 229 8.32 -24.22 -16.33
CA ILE A 229 7.57 -23.12 -15.68
C ILE A 229 7.34 -23.53 -14.23
N ILE A 230 7.83 -22.68 -13.31
CA ILE A 230 7.74 -22.92 -11.88
C ILE A 230 6.89 -21.80 -11.28
N SER A 231 5.83 -22.19 -10.56
CA SER A 231 4.94 -21.24 -9.88
C SER A 231 4.86 -21.58 -8.39
N TYR A 232 4.93 -20.59 -7.52
CA TYR A 232 4.80 -20.78 -6.07
C TYR A 232 4.28 -19.52 -5.37
N LEU A 233 3.67 -19.71 -4.22
CA LEU A 233 3.30 -18.62 -3.32
C LEU A 233 4.47 -18.29 -2.39
N THR A 234 4.61 -16.99 -2.11
CA THR A 234 5.56 -16.48 -1.10
C THR A 234 4.88 -15.46 -0.22
N SER A 235 5.29 -15.41 1.03
CA SER A 235 4.95 -14.34 1.97
C SER A 235 6.01 -13.22 1.96
N GLY A 236 5.74 -12.14 2.68
CA GLY A 236 6.70 -11.05 2.85
C GLY A 236 6.73 -10.04 1.71
N ILE A 237 5.74 -10.04 0.83
CA ILE A 237 5.55 -9.00 -0.18
C ILE A 237 4.10 -8.55 -0.17
N SER A 238 3.88 -7.23 -0.09
CA SER A 238 2.55 -6.63 -0.03
C SER A 238 2.48 -5.37 -0.86
N TRP A 239 1.28 -4.93 -1.14
CA TRP A 239 1.04 -3.63 -1.75
C TRP A 239 -0.16 -2.93 -1.16
N GLU A 240 -0.17 -1.60 -1.25
CA GLU A 240 -1.29 -0.75 -0.89
C GLU A 240 -1.36 0.47 -1.82
N ALA A 241 -2.54 1.07 -1.94
CA ALA A 241 -2.71 2.31 -2.68
C ALA A 241 -2.67 3.51 -1.73
N ASP A 242 -2.03 4.58 -2.18
CA ASP A 242 -2.05 5.91 -1.56
C ASP A 242 -2.54 6.94 -2.56
N TYR A 243 -3.31 7.89 -2.10
CA TYR A 243 -3.86 8.95 -2.93
C TYR A 243 -3.51 10.33 -2.36
N VAL A 244 -3.26 11.26 -3.24
CA VAL A 244 -3.15 12.67 -2.93
C VAL A 244 -4.31 13.39 -3.61
N LEU A 245 -5.10 14.15 -2.86
CA LEU A 245 -6.19 14.98 -3.32
C LEU A 245 -5.84 16.43 -3.01
N MET A 246 -5.66 17.25 -4.03
CA MET A 246 -5.36 18.67 -3.91
C MET A 246 -6.55 19.48 -4.38
N SER A 247 -7.32 20.04 -3.45
CA SER A 247 -8.48 20.87 -3.79
C SER A 247 -8.09 22.31 -4.12
N ASN A 248 -8.84 22.94 -5.01
CA ASN A 248 -8.74 24.36 -5.26
C ASN A 248 -9.26 25.20 -4.07
N ALA A 249 -8.99 26.49 -4.05
CA ALA A 249 -9.37 27.38 -2.95
C ALA A 249 -10.89 27.40 -2.67
N GLU A 250 -11.71 27.25 -3.70
CA GLU A 250 -13.17 27.23 -3.63
C GLU A 250 -13.74 25.87 -3.21
N ASN A 251 -12.91 24.81 -3.16
CA ASN A 251 -13.29 23.42 -2.87
C ASN A 251 -14.38 22.89 -3.83
N THR A 252 -14.26 23.23 -5.11
CA THR A 252 -15.16 22.81 -6.19
C THR A 252 -14.52 21.85 -7.17
N LYS A 253 -13.19 21.82 -7.21
CA LYS A 253 -12.37 20.93 -8.04
C LYS A 253 -11.17 20.45 -7.25
N ALA A 254 -10.68 19.28 -7.62
CA ALA A 254 -9.43 18.74 -7.06
C ALA A 254 -8.64 18.01 -8.15
N ASP A 255 -7.32 18.07 -8.01
CA ASP A 255 -6.40 17.19 -8.72
C ASP A 255 -6.13 15.97 -7.86
N ILE A 256 -6.06 14.79 -8.46
CA ILE A 256 -5.94 13.52 -7.76
C ILE A 256 -4.79 12.73 -8.37
N TRP A 257 -3.89 12.26 -7.52
CA TRP A 257 -2.83 11.32 -7.87
C TRP A 257 -2.96 10.06 -7.02
N GLY A 258 -2.94 8.90 -7.67
CA GLY A 258 -2.90 7.60 -7.02
C GLY A 258 -1.52 6.97 -7.20
N TRP A 259 -1.03 6.33 -6.15
CA TRP A 259 0.23 5.63 -6.09
C TRP A 259 0.03 4.21 -5.58
N VAL A 260 0.83 3.29 -6.04
CA VAL A 260 0.97 1.95 -5.49
C VAL A 260 2.29 1.88 -4.74
N ASN A 261 2.24 1.51 -3.48
CA ASN A 261 3.41 1.18 -2.66
C ASN A 261 3.54 -0.32 -2.56
N ILE A 262 4.70 -0.86 -2.94
CA ILE A 262 5.00 -2.28 -2.88
C ILE A 262 6.17 -2.45 -1.92
N ASP A 263 5.96 -3.18 -0.82
CA ASP A 263 7.02 -3.54 0.14
C ASP A 263 7.45 -4.98 -0.10
N ASN A 264 8.71 -5.17 -0.50
CA ASN A 264 9.28 -6.49 -0.75
C ASN A 264 10.23 -6.88 0.38
N ARG A 265 9.83 -7.81 1.23
CA ARG A 265 10.59 -8.47 2.29
C ARG A 265 10.57 -10.00 2.16
N ALA A 266 10.34 -10.49 0.94
CA ALA A 266 10.25 -11.92 0.67
C ALA A 266 11.62 -12.65 0.74
N GLY A 267 12.73 -11.92 0.98
CA GLY A 267 14.07 -12.48 1.01
C GLY A 267 14.71 -12.66 -0.37
N MET A 268 14.09 -12.12 -1.43
CA MET A 268 14.54 -12.21 -2.81
C MET A 268 14.33 -10.91 -3.57
N THR A 269 15.27 -10.55 -4.46
CA THR A 269 15.10 -9.49 -5.46
C THR A 269 14.50 -10.07 -6.74
N TYR A 270 13.38 -9.50 -7.20
CA TYR A 270 12.72 -9.85 -8.46
C TYR A 270 13.16 -8.89 -9.55
N LYS A 271 14.11 -9.33 -10.41
CA LYS A 271 14.68 -8.47 -11.43
C LYS A 271 13.88 -8.51 -12.72
N ASN A 272 13.64 -7.33 -13.31
CA ASN A 272 13.01 -7.20 -14.63
C ASN A 272 11.75 -8.06 -14.77
N THR A 273 10.89 -8.04 -13.75
CA THR A 273 9.72 -8.90 -13.64
C THR A 273 8.47 -8.22 -14.19
N THR A 274 7.59 -9.00 -14.81
CA THR A 274 6.20 -8.57 -15.08
C THR A 274 5.47 -8.48 -13.75
N LEU A 275 5.14 -7.26 -13.35
CA LEU A 275 4.47 -6.98 -12.07
C LEU A 275 2.97 -6.94 -12.28
N LYS A 276 2.26 -7.71 -11.46
CA LYS A 276 0.81 -7.70 -11.36
C LYS A 276 0.37 -7.45 -9.93
N LEU A 277 -0.73 -6.75 -9.75
CA LEU A 277 -1.29 -6.41 -8.44
C LEU A 277 -2.75 -6.84 -8.41
N VAL A 278 -3.14 -7.59 -7.39
CA VAL A 278 -4.54 -8.01 -7.20
C VAL A 278 -5.14 -7.21 -6.08
N SER A 279 -6.19 -6.46 -6.41
CA SER A 279 -7.03 -5.74 -5.45
C SER A 279 -8.27 -6.57 -5.13
N GLY A 280 -8.54 -6.71 -3.84
CA GLY A 280 -9.63 -7.50 -3.29
C GLY A 280 -9.17 -8.48 -2.22
N GLN A 281 -10.12 -9.09 -1.54
CA GLN A 281 -9.84 -10.00 -0.42
C GLN A 281 -9.89 -11.45 -0.88
N ILE A 282 -8.72 -12.08 -1.08
CA ILE A 282 -8.65 -13.51 -1.34
C ILE A 282 -8.95 -14.31 -0.06
N ASN A 283 -9.68 -15.43 -0.21
CA ASN A 283 -9.93 -16.35 0.89
C ASN A 283 -8.74 -17.29 1.06
N ARG A 284 -8.15 -17.32 2.27
CA ARG A 284 -7.11 -18.27 2.64
C ARG A 284 -7.57 -19.08 3.84
N VAL A 285 -7.22 -20.35 3.86
CA VAL A 285 -7.41 -21.18 5.05
C VAL A 285 -6.42 -20.70 6.11
N SER A 286 -6.89 -19.82 6.99
CA SER A 286 -6.17 -19.43 8.20
C SER A 286 -6.85 -20.05 9.40
N GLN A 287 -6.13 -20.33 10.46
CA GLN A 287 -6.66 -21.10 11.61
C GLN A 287 -7.72 -20.37 12.46
N VAL A 288 -8.36 -19.32 12.00
CA VAL A 288 -9.59 -18.78 12.63
C VAL A 288 -10.50 -18.14 11.58
N VAL A 289 -11.72 -18.59 11.48
CA VAL A 289 -12.74 -18.15 10.51
C VAL A 289 -13.86 -17.39 11.20
N THR A 290 -14.27 -16.26 10.62
CA THR A 290 -15.67 -15.79 10.68
C THR A 290 -16.10 -15.29 9.29
N PRO A 291 -17.25 -15.72 8.77
CA PRO A 291 -17.68 -15.39 7.40
C PRO A 291 -18.47 -14.09 7.33
N ARG A 292 -18.33 -13.35 6.23
CA ARG A 292 -19.21 -12.24 5.86
C ARG A 292 -19.54 -12.27 4.36
N ALA A 293 -20.76 -11.86 4.04
CA ALA A 293 -21.45 -11.96 2.78
C ALA A 293 -20.89 -11.08 1.64
N GLU A 294 -21.10 -11.54 0.41
CA GLU A 294 -20.66 -10.97 -0.85
C GLU A 294 -21.65 -9.97 -1.45
N GLU A 295 -21.13 -8.93 -2.12
CA GLU A 295 -21.88 -8.05 -3.03
C GLU A 295 -21.26 -8.14 -4.44
N LYS A 296 -22.11 -8.21 -5.46
CA LYS A 296 -21.74 -8.38 -6.88
C LYS A 296 -21.57 -7.05 -7.60
N ALA A 297 -20.54 -6.92 -8.42
CA ALA A 297 -20.30 -5.77 -9.31
C ALA A 297 -20.23 -6.21 -10.79
N VAL A 298 -20.63 -5.32 -11.70
CA VAL A 298 -20.73 -5.51 -13.16
C VAL A 298 -19.61 -4.69 -13.83
N ALA A 299 -18.93 -5.29 -14.81
CA ALA A 299 -17.75 -4.73 -15.47
C ALA A 299 -18.10 -3.83 -16.68
N GLY A 300 -17.27 -2.83 -16.94
CA GLY A 300 -17.26 -1.98 -18.13
C GLY A 300 -15.86 -1.45 -18.45
N GLU A 301 -15.43 -1.52 -19.68
CA GLU A 301 -14.11 -1.15 -20.17
C GLU A 301 -13.91 0.37 -20.30
N ALA A 302 -12.78 0.89 -19.81
CA ALA A 302 -12.35 2.27 -19.97
C ALA A 302 -10.85 2.41 -20.16
N VAL A 303 -10.46 3.23 -21.12
CA VAL A 303 -9.06 3.54 -21.43
C VAL A 303 -8.62 4.77 -20.62
N SER A 304 -7.75 4.56 -19.64
CA SER A 304 -7.06 5.63 -18.89
C SER A 304 -5.56 5.51 -19.18
N GLN A 305 -4.87 6.66 -19.32
CA GLN A 305 -3.40 6.69 -19.48
C GLN A 305 -2.73 6.43 -18.13
N THR A 306 -2.71 5.18 -17.70
CA THR A 306 -2.01 4.73 -16.51
C THR A 306 -0.88 3.79 -16.90
N PRO A 307 0.23 3.67 -16.15
CA PRO A 307 1.26 2.68 -16.41
C PRO A 307 0.79 1.24 -16.16
N PHE A 308 -0.43 1.08 -15.65
CA PHE A 308 -1.08 -0.21 -15.41
C PHE A 308 -2.24 -0.42 -16.38
N VAL A 309 -2.35 -1.64 -16.89
CA VAL A 309 -3.55 -2.14 -17.56
C VAL A 309 -4.38 -2.87 -16.52
N GLU A 310 -5.63 -2.44 -16.33
CA GLU A 310 -6.57 -3.08 -15.42
C GLU A 310 -7.43 -4.08 -16.19
N GLU A 311 -7.65 -5.26 -15.58
CA GLU A 311 -8.60 -6.25 -16.05
C GLU A 311 -9.35 -6.91 -14.88
N SER A 312 -10.57 -7.38 -15.14
CA SER A 312 -11.36 -8.14 -14.17
C SER A 312 -10.83 -9.58 -14.10
N LEU A 313 -10.48 -10.01 -12.89
CA LEU A 313 -10.06 -11.38 -12.60
C LEU A 313 -11.01 -12.01 -11.57
N PHE A 314 -11.99 -12.79 -12.00
CA PHE A 314 -13.08 -13.28 -11.12
C PHE A 314 -13.87 -12.08 -10.54
N GLU A 315 -13.89 -11.97 -9.21
CA GLU A 315 -14.47 -10.85 -8.44
C GLU A 315 -13.38 -9.86 -7.95
N TYR A 316 -12.17 -9.92 -8.51
CA TYR A 316 -11.03 -9.09 -8.18
C TYR A 316 -10.66 -8.19 -9.35
N HIS A 317 -9.85 -7.17 -9.08
CA HIS A 317 -9.23 -6.34 -10.10
C HIS A 317 -7.74 -6.65 -10.17
N LEU A 318 -7.26 -6.96 -11.36
CA LEU A 318 -5.86 -7.21 -11.67
C LEU A 318 -5.28 -6.01 -12.42
N TYR A 319 -4.23 -5.43 -11.87
CA TYR A 319 -3.49 -4.32 -12.47
C TYR A 319 -2.14 -4.83 -12.95
N THR A 320 -1.93 -4.86 -14.24
CA THR A 320 -0.65 -5.28 -14.84
C THR A 320 0.17 -4.07 -15.23
N LEU A 321 1.39 -3.97 -14.70
CA LEU A 321 2.33 -2.91 -15.07
C LEU A 321 2.82 -3.15 -16.51
N GLU A 322 2.66 -2.15 -17.39
CA GLU A 322 2.99 -2.28 -18.81
C GLU A 322 4.48 -2.54 -19.08
N LYS A 323 5.36 -2.03 -18.22
CA LYS A 323 6.80 -2.21 -18.35
C LYS A 323 7.33 -3.07 -17.22
N PRO A 324 8.24 -4.02 -17.51
CA PRO A 324 8.89 -4.79 -16.46
C PRO A 324 9.54 -3.89 -15.40
N SER A 325 9.53 -4.35 -14.16
CA SER A 325 10.08 -3.63 -13.03
C SER A 325 10.95 -4.55 -12.16
N THR A 326 11.93 -3.96 -11.48
CA THR A 326 12.73 -4.69 -10.49
C THR A 326 12.18 -4.35 -9.09
N LEU A 327 11.89 -5.39 -8.30
CA LEU A 327 11.52 -5.27 -6.89
C LEU A 327 12.68 -5.75 -6.03
N GLU A 328 13.47 -4.80 -5.53
CA GLU A 328 14.61 -5.11 -4.68
C GLU A 328 14.16 -5.67 -3.32
N ASN A 329 14.92 -6.63 -2.80
CA ASN A 329 14.66 -7.17 -1.45
C ASN A 329 14.89 -6.10 -0.36
N ASN A 330 14.06 -6.09 0.67
CA ASN A 330 14.05 -5.12 1.76
C ASN A 330 13.86 -3.67 1.32
N GLN A 331 13.12 -3.45 0.23
CA GLN A 331 12.84 -2.13 -0.33
C GLN A 331 11.34 -1.93 -0.54
N ALA A 332 10.87 -0.71 -0.23
CA ALA A 332 9.57 -0.24 -0.68
C ALA A 332 9.72 0.49 -2.03
N LYS A 333 8.83 0.19 -2.96
CA LYS A 333 8.78 0.82 -4.28
C LYS A 333 7.44 1.50 -4.50
N GLN A 334 7.48 2.73 -4.98
CA GLN A 334 6.29 3.50 -5.32
C GLN A 334 6.16 3.64 -6.84
N ILE A 335 4.99 3.34 -7.37
CA ILE A 335 4.66 3.41 -8.79
C ILE A 335 3.36 4.21 -8.94
N SER A 336 3.30 5.12 -9.94
CA SER A 336 2.07 5.86 -10.24
C SER A 336 0.96 4.90 -10.67
N LEU A 337 -0.21 5.01 -10.03
CA LEU A 337 -1.40 4.24 -10.38
C LEU A 337 -2.29 5.01 -11.35
N LEU A 338 -2.58 6.27 -11.03
CA LEU A 338 -3.43 7.16 -11.84
C LEU A 338 -3.14 8.63 -11.57
N SER A 339 -3.55 9.48 -12.48
CA SER A 339 -3.68 10.92 -12.25
C SER A 339 -4.94 11.44 -12.92
N ALA A 340 -5.64 12.39 -12.28
CA ALA A 340 -6.80 13.08 -12.84
C ALA A 340 -6.78 14.53 -12.38
N ASP A 341 -6.96 15.44 -13.33
CA ASP A 341 -6.91 16.86 -13.07
C ASP A 341 -8.32 17.47 -13.09
N SER A 342 -8.53 18.48 -12.24
CA SER A 342 -9.77 19.25 -12.19
C SER A 342 -11.06 18.44 -11.99
N VAL A 343 -10.96 17.33 -11.25
CA VAL A 343 -12.09 16.47 -10.87
C VAL A 343 -13.10 17.29 -10.06
N PRO A 344 -14.38 17.33 -10.43
CA PRO A 344 -15.40 18.03 -9.64
C PRO A 344 -15.53 17.43 -8.25
N VAL A 345 -15.48 18.28 -7.22
CA VAL A 345 -15.67 17.90 -5.82
C VAL A 345 -16.77 18.75 -5.20
N GLU A 346 -17.50 18.16 -4.26
CA GLU A 346 -18.51 18.86 -3.45
C GLU A 346 -18.09 18.83 -1.99
N LYS A 347 -17.99 20.00 -1.37
CA LYS A 347 -17.78 20.14 0.07
C LYS A 347 -19.09 19.99 0.81
N LYS A 348 -19.18 19.04 1.75
CA LYS A 348 -20.34 18.80 2.60
C LYS A 348 -19.99 19.04 4.06
N LEU A 349 -20.90 19.69 4.77
CA LEU A 349 -20.84 19.92 6.20
C LEU A 349 -21.89 19.02 6.83
N ILE A 350 -21.48 18.06 7.66
CA ILE A 350 -22.36 17.04 8.22
C ILE A 350 -22.21 17.03 9.74
N TYR A 351 -23.34 17.10 10.41
CA TYR A 351 -23.43 16.83 11.84
C TYR A 351 -24.16 15.52 12.06
N ASP A 352 -23.48 14.56 12.65
CA ASP A 352 -24.02 13.27 13.08
C ASP A 352 -23.51 13.03 14.50
N SER A 353 -24.41 13.12 15.46
CA SER A 353 -24.06 13.02 16.88
C SER A 353 -23.56 11.63 17.30
N THR A 354 -23.77 10.61 16.48
CA THR A 354 -23.24 9.26 16.73
C THR A 354 -21.79 9.11 16.30
N LEU A 355 -21.32 9.94 15.37
CA LEU A 355 -19.96 9.95 14.86
C LEU A 355 -19.08 10.99 15.55
N SER A 356 -19.64 12.17 15.83
CA SER A 356 -18.87 13.30 16.38
C SER A 356 -19.80 14.33 17.05
N GLU A 357 -19.32 14.97 18.11
CA GLU A 357 -19.96 16.17 18.69
C GLU A 357 -19.72 17.44 17.86
N LYS A 358 -18.95 17.33 16.77
CA LYS A 358 -18.58 18.46 15.90
C LYS A 358 -19.17 18.29 14.51
N VAL A 359 -19.37 19.41 13.83
CA VAL A 359 -19.69 19.40 12.38
C VAL A 359 -18.46 18.93 11.61
N LEU A 360 -18.57 17.80 10.91
CA LEU A 360 -17.51 17.25 10.09
C LEU A 360 -17.55 17.84 8.68
N VAL A 361 -16.36 18.02 8.11
CA VAL A 361 -16.17 18.50 6.74
C VAL A 361 -15.79 17.32 5.86
N TYR A 362 -16.57 17.08 4.81
CA TYR A 362 -16.33 16.07 3.81
C TYR A 362 -16.05 16.69 2.44
N LEU A 363 -15.22 16.05 1.65
CA LEU A 363 -15.18 16.22 0.21
C LEU A 363 -15.75 14.95 -0.43
N THR A 364 -16.69 15.14 -1.36
CA THR A 364 -17.26 14.04 -2.13
C THR A 364 -16.97 14.24 -3.60
N LEU A 365 -16.66 13.16 -4.29
CA LEU A 365 -16.43 13.15 -5.73
C LEU A 365 -16.91 11.83 -6.33
N LYS A 366 -17.14 11.83 -7.63
CA LYS A 366 -17.62 10.65 -8.36
C LYS A 366 -16.49 10.04 -9.17
N ASN A 367 -16.24 8.76 -8.98
CA ASN A 367 -15.34 7.99 -9.79
C ASN A 367 -15.98 7.69 -11.15
N SER A 368 -15.81 8.58 -12.14
CA SER A 368 -16.38 8.38 -13.47
C SER A 368 -15.42 8.87 -14.55
N LYS A 369 -15.55 8.29 -15.75
CA LYS A 369 -14.76 8.69 -16.93
C LYS A 369 -14.94 10.16 -17.30
N GLU A 370 -16.14 10.68 -17.12
CA GLU A 370 -16.46 12.09 -17.38
C GLU A 370 -15.65 13.03 -16.48
N ASN A 371 -15.28 12.55 -15.31
CA ASN A 371 -14.48 13.29 -14.33
C ASN A 371 -12.97 12.98 -14.45
N GLY A 372 -12.52 12.30 -15.50
CA GLY A 372 -11.12 11.92 -15.69
C GLY A 372 -10.64 10.73 -14.82
N LEU A 373 -11.56 10.09 -14.11
CA LEU A 373 -11.40 8.85 -13.36
C LEU A 373 -12.05 7.70 -14.13
N GLY A 374 -12.80 6.82 -13.48
CA GLY A 374 -13.58 5.78 -14.15
C GLY A 374 -12.82 4.48 -14.33
N VAL A 375 -11.87 4.24 -13.42
CA VAL A 375 -11.23 2.94 -13.20
C VAL A 375 -11.56 2.47 -11.79
N PRO A 376 -11.65 1.18 -11.52
CA PRO A 376 -11.76 0.69 -10.15
C PRO A 376 -10.61 1.25 -9.30
N LEU A 377 -10.90 1.76 -8.12
CA LEU A 377 -9.90 2.31 -7.22
C LEU A 377 -9.69 1.36 -6.04
N PRO A 378 -8.48 0.87 -5.83
CA PRO A 378 -8.14 0.11 -4.63
C PRO A 378 -8.41 0.91 -3.35
N LYS A 379 -8.71 0.21 -2.25
CA LYS A 379 -8.77 0.86 -0.94
C LYS A 379 -7.39 1.46 -0.61
N GLY A 380 -7.37 2.61 0.07
CA GLY A 380 -6.12 3.27 0.38
C GLY A 380 -6.28 4.51 1.24
N VAL A 381 -5.14 5.10 1.61
CA VAL A 381 -5.09 6.36 2.34
C VAL A 381 -5.17 7.53 1.35
N VAL A 382 -6.04 8.48 1.62
CA VAL A 382 -6.15 9.74 0.85
C VAL A 382 -5.63 10.86 1.72
N ARG A 383 -4.56 11.53 1.28
CA ARG A 383 -4.03 12.75 1.91
C ARG A 383 -4.59 13.96 1.18
N ILE A 384 -5.23 14.85 1.95
CA ILE A 384 -5.98 15.98 1.43
C ILE A 384 -5.19 17.25 1.64
N TYR A 385 -5.02 18.01 0.57
CA TYR A 385 -4.34 19.30 0.56
C TYR A 385 -5.26 20.36 -0.04
N ASN A 386 -4.99 21.61 0.30
CA ASN A 386 -5.62 22.77 -0.31
C ASN A 386 -4.58 23.87 -0.54
N VAL A 387 -4.87 24.76 -1.48
CA VAL A 387 -4.02 25.91 -1.78
C VAL A 387 -4.54 27.13 -1.00
N ASP A 388 -3.72 27.73 -0.17
CA ASP A 388 -4.08 28.95 0.54
C ASP A 388 -4.09 30.20 -0.39
N SER A 389 -4.51 31.34 0.15
CA SER A 389 -4.62 32.59 -0.61
C SER A 389 -3.29 33.14 -1.16
N SER A 390 -2.17 32.64 -0.66
CA SER A 390 -0.82 33.00 -1.13
C SER A 390 -0.28 32.02 -2.18
N GLY A 391 -1.03 30.97 -2.51
CA GLY A 391 -0.61 29.88 -3.39
C GLY A 391 0.19 28.78 -2.66
N GLY A 392 0.28 28.83 -1.35
CA GLY A 392 0.96 27.83 -0.53
C GLY A 392 0.12 26.57 -0.33
N LEU A 393 0.75 25.41 -0.42
CA LEU A 393 0.10 24.10 -0.19
C LEU A 393 -0.01 23.83 1.31
N GLN A 394 -1.24 23.53 1.76
CA GLN A 394 -1.55 23.24 3.15
C GLN A 394 -2.15 21.84 3.28
N PHE A 395 -1.60 21.01 4.17
CA PHE A 395 -2.16 19.71 4.53
C PHE A 395 -3.41 19.92 5.41
N LEU A 396 -4.54 19.36 4.97
CA LEU A 396 -5.82 19.49 5.67
C LEU A 396 -6.17 18.28 6.54
N GLY A 397 -5.71 17.08 6.16
CA GLY A 397 -6.01 15.85 6.85
C GLY A 397 -5.86 14.62 5.94
N GLU A 398 -6.13 13.46 6.50
CA GLU A 398 -6.13 12.19 5.77
C GLU A 398 -7.33 11.32 6.17
N ASP A 399 -7.77 10.50 5.24
CA ASP A 399 -8.85 9.53 5.42
C ASP A 399 -8.55 8.25 4.62
N ARG A 400 -9.38 7.24 4.76
CA ARG A 400 -9.29 5.99 4.02
C ARG A 400 -10.48 5.80 3.11
N ILE A 401 -10.23 5.53 1.82
CA ILE A 401 -11.27 5.07 0.91
C ILE A 401 -11.35 3.55 0.91
N LYS A 402 -12.55 3.05 0.69
CA LYS A 402 -12.81 1.63 0.41
C LYS A 402 -12.53 1.35 -1.06
N HIS A 403 -12.47 0.07 -1.44
CA HIS A 403 -12.53 -0.31 -2.85
C HIS A 403 -13.72 0.39 -3.51
N THR A 404 -13.44 1.19 -4.52
CA THR A 404 -14.46 2.02 -5.17
C THR A 404 -14.56 1.62 -6.63
N PRO A 405 -15.68 1.02 -7.06
CA PRO A 405 -15.89 0.62 -8.45
C PRO A 405 -16.01 1.84 -9.36
N GLU A 406 -15.93 1.60 -10.67
CA GLU A 406 -16.33 2.60 -11.66
C GLU A 406 -17.75 3.12 -11.34
N VAL A 407 -17.96 4.42 -11.47
CA VAL A 407 -19.21 5.14 -11.13
C VAL A 407 -19.51 5.23 -9.62
N GLY A 408 -18.63 4.72 -8.76
CA GLY A 408 -18.75 4.84 -7.30
C GLY A 408 -18.57 6.28 -6.78
N GLU A 409 -19.19 6.60 -5.65
CA GLU A 409 -18.95 7.86 -4.92
C GLU A 409 -17.80 7.67 -3.93
N ILE A 410 -16.84 8.59 -3.96
CA ILE A 410 -15.76 8.70 -2.99
C ILE A 410 -16.11 9.82 -2.03
N ARG A 411 -16.10 9.52 -0.73
CA ARG A 411 -16.30 10.49 0.34
C ARG A 411 -15.13 10.42 1.29
N VAL A 412 -14.44 11.54 1.46
CA VAL A 412 -13.29 11.66 2.36
C VAL A 412 -13.54 12.70 3.43
N THR A 413 -13.19 12.40 4.66
CA THR A 413 -13.28 13.29 5.81
C THR A 413 -12.06 14.19 5.82
N VAL A 414 -12.28 15.50 5.72
CA VAL A 414 -11.19 16.49 5.81
C VAL A 414 -10.85 16.77 7.27
N GLY A 415 -11.87 16.81 8.13
CA GLY A 415 -11.73 17.12 9.55
C GLY A 415 -13.02 17.73 10.14
N SER A 416 -12.90 18.49 11.20
CA SER A 416 -14.02 19.20 11.84
C SER A 416 -14.00 20.70 11.50
N ALA A 417 -15.18 21.27 11.28
CA ALA A 417 -15.33 22.69 11.07
C ALA A 417 -15.03 23.46 12.38
N PHE A 418 -14.12 24.44 12.32
CA PHE A 418 -13.77 25.25 13.49
C PHE A 418 -14.86 26.27 13.83
N ASP A 419 -15.39 26.94 12.81
CA ASP A 419 -16.36 28.04 12.95
C ASP A 419 -17.82 27.59 12.95
N LEU A 420 -18.06 26.28 12.93
CA LEU A 420 -19.40 25.68 12.99
C LEU A 420 -19.47 24.73 14.16
N THR A 421 -20.32 25.04 15.12
CA THR A 421 -20.55 24.16 16.27
C THR A 421 -21.99 23.62 16.24
N ALA A 422 -22.16 22.43 16.78
CA ALA A 422 -23.43 21.77 16.91
C ALA A 422 -23.62 21.27 18.34
N LYS A 423 -24.84 21.34 18.84
CA LYS A 423 -25.18 20.76 20.13
C LYS A 423 -26.57 20.10 20.02
N ARG A 424 -26.63 18.83 20.35
CA ARG A 424 -27.88 18.06 20.41
C ARG A 424 -28.30 17.88 21.84
N ASN A 425 -29.52 18.25 22.15
CA ASN A 425 -30.16 18.10 23.47
C ASN A 425 -31.45 17.32 23.33
N GLU A 426 -31.73 16.47 24.30
CA GLU A 426 -33.04 15.91 24.53
C GLU A 426 -33.79 16.89 25.44
N THR A 427 -34.90 17.45 24.96
CA THR A 427 -35.61 18.53 25.65
C THR A 427 -36.89 18.06 26.32
N ASP A 428 -37.47 16.96 25.86
CA ASP A 428 -38.63 16.32 26.47
C ASP A 428 -38.57 14.80 26.26
N TYR A 429 -38.99 14.06 27.30
CA TYR A 429 -39.10 12.61 27.27
C TYR A 429 -40.38 12.18 27.94
N GLN A 430 -41.21 11.41 27.24
CA GLN A 430 -42.48 10.89 27.75
C GLN A 430 -42.56 9.39 27.48
N ARG A 431 -42.72 8.60 28.53
CA ARG A 431 -43.07 7.18 28.41
C ARG A 431 -44.60 7.08 28.25
N ILE A 432 -45.04 6.75 27.04
CA ILE A 432 -46.47 6.66 26.70
C ILE A 432 -47.04 5.30 27.16
N SER A 433 -46.25 4.22 26.99
CA SER A 433 -46.59 2.87 27.49
C SER A 433 -45.28 2.10 27.73
N ASP A 434 -45.38 0.81 28.12
CA ASP A 434 -44.20 -0.04 28.34
C ASP A 434 -43.33 -0.19 27.08
N ASN A 435 -43.94 -0.10 25.91
CA ASN A 435 -43.27 -0.30 24.61
C ASN A 435 -43.28 0.94 23.72
N VAL A 436 -43.78 2.11 24.21
CA VAL A 436 -43.85 3.34 23.41
C VAL A 436 -43.29 4.51 24.19
N GLU A 437 -42.36 5.18 23.60
CA GLU A 437 -41.81 6.43 24.12
C GLU A 437 -41.95 7.56 23.09
N ARG A 438 -41.96 8.78 23.59
CA ARG A 438 -41.92 10.01 22.78
C ARG A 438 -40.80 10.87 23.30
N VAL A 439 -39.94 11.31 22.36
CA VAL A 439 -38.75 12.10 22.68
C VAL A 439 -38.71 13.32 21.77
N THR A 440 -38.44 14.49 22.36
CA THR A 440 -38.20 15.71 21.60
C THR A 440 -36.73 16.06 21.66
N TYR A 441 -36.13 16.16 20.48
CA TYR A 441 -34.74 16.57 20.31
C TYR A 441 -34.66 17.99 19.78
N GLN A 442 -33.61 18.70 20.19
CA GLN A 442 -33.26 20.02 19.73
C GLN A 442 -31.78 20.06 19.37
N ILE A 443 -31.51 20.44 18.14
CA ILE A 443 -30.16 20.59 17.59
C ILE A 443 -29.91 22.08 17.33
N GLU A 444 -28.93 22.64 18.04
CA GLU A 444 -28.50 24.02 17.88
C GLU A 444 -27.20 24.03 17.04
N LEU A 445 -27.24 24.74 15.93
CA LEU A 445 -26.09 24.96 15.04
C LEU A 445 -25.69 26.43 15.10
N ASN A 446 -24.42 26.71 15.43
CA ASN A 446 -23.86 28.07 15.49
C ASN A 446 -22.83 28.25 14.38
N ASN A 447 -22.97 29.31 13.60
CA ASN A 447 -22.07 29.66 12.51
C ASN A 447 -21.34 30.98 12.82
N SER A 448 -20.02 30.89 13.05
CA SER A 448 -19.15 32.05 13.29
C SER A 448 -18.55 32.64 12.02
N LYS A 449 -18.87 32.08 10.82
CA LYS A 449 -18.39 32.59 9.53
C LYS A 449 -19.17 33.81 9.08
N SER A 450 -18.57 34.59 8.17
CA SER A 450 -19.21 35.75 7.51
C SER A 450 -20.23 35.38 6.45
N GLU A 451 -20.34 34.11 6.10
CA GLU A 451 -21.24 33.57 5.08
C GLU A 451 -22.17 32.51 5.66
N ALA A 452 -23.39 32.44 5.14
CA ALA A 452 -24.32 31.36 5.49
C ALA A 452 -23.75 30.00 5.04
N GLN A 453 -23.98 28.98 5.85
CA GLN A 453 -23.50 27.62 5.59
C GLN A 453 -24.68 26.64 5.57
N THR A 454 -24.67 25.73 4.60
CA THR A 454 -25.65 24.63 4.59
C THR A 454 -25.04 23.45 5.35
N VAL A 455 -25.73 22.99 6.40
CA VAL A 455 -25.35 21.83 7.21
C VAL A 455 -26.38 20.73 7.03
N THR A 456 -25.93 19.51 6.81
CA THR A 456 -26.76 18.30 6.86
C THR A 456 -26.66 17.72 8.27
N ILE A 457 -27.80 17.62 8.95
CA ILE A 457 -27.92 16.93 10.25
C ILE A 457 -28.41 15.52 9.94
N VAL A 458 -27.68 14.52 10.42
CA VAL A 458 -28.03 13.10 10.30
C VAL A 458 -28.52 12.63 11.68
N GLU A 459 -29.73 12.09 11.73
CA GLU A 459 -30.33 11.53 12.94
C GLU A 459 -30.68 10.06 12.72
N HIS A 460 -30.24 9.23 13.66
CA HIS A 460 -30.47 7.79 13.62
C HIS A 460 -31.67 7.43 14.54
N GLN A 461 -32.54 6.60 14.01
CA GLN A 461 -33.71 6.10 14.68
C GLN A 461 -33.61 4.58 14.86
N PHE A 462 -34.37 4.01 15.78
CA PHE A 462 -34.39 2.56 16.01
C PHE A 462 -35.84 2.12 16.36
N GLY A 463 -36.12 0.84 16.20
CA GLY A 463 -37.46 0.28 16.35
C GLY A 463 -38.44 0.76 15.26
N GLU A 464 -39.75 0.67 15.55
CA GLU A 464 -40.77 1.36 14.76
C GLU A 464 -40.84 2.80 15.21
N TRP A 465 -40.73 3.76 14.30
CA TRP A 465 -40.72 5.17 14.65
C TRP A 465 -41.53 6.04 13.69
N ASN A 466 -42.01 7.13 14.22
CA ASN A 466 -42.70 8.16 13.45
C ASN A 466 -42.34 9.55 13.99
N ILE A 467 -42.04 10.49 13.10
CA ILE A 467 -41.87 11.89 13.45
C ILE A 467 -43.25 12.53 13.57
N LEU A 468 -43.57 13.00 14.75
CA LEU A 468 -44.85 13.65 15.05
C LEU A 468 -44.81 15.12 14.66
N GLU A 469 -43.72 15.79 14.99
CA GLU A 469 -43.51 17.21 14.73
C GLU A 469 -42.08 17.47 14.32
N SER A 470 -41.87 18.47 13.49
CA SER A 470 -40.52 18.91 13.05
C SER A 470 -40.54 20.37 12.66
N SER A 471 -39.54 21.13 13.11
CA SER A 471 -39.37 22.55 12.75
C SER A 471 -38.95 22.77 11.32
N ASP A 472 -38.27 21.78 10.73
CA ASP A 472 -37.70 21.83 9.39
C ASP A 472 -38.06 20.56 8.60
N SER A 473 -38.02 20.65 7.28
CA SER A 473 -38.26 19.48 6.43
C SER A 473 -37.13 18.49 6.55
N TYR A 474 -37.47 17.22 6.63
CA TYR A 474 -36.49 16.12 6.64
C TYR A 474 -36.70 15.16 5.48
N LYS A 475 -35.65 14.42 5.16
CA LYS A 475 -35.69 13.33 4.19
C LYS A 475 -35.42 12.03 4.90
N LYS A 476 -36.24 11.01 4.69
CA LYS A 476 -35.98 9.64 5.10
C LYS A 476 -35.01 9.02 4.12
N ILE A 477 -33.81 8.65 4.59
CA ILE A 477 -32.73 8.07 3.77
C ILE A 477 -32.90 6.56 3.70
N ASP A 478 -33.14 5.94 4.85
CA ASP A 478 -33.40 4.52 4.98
C ASP A 478 -34.40 4.23 6.14
N ALA A 479 -34.53 2.97 6.55
CA ALA A 479 -35.42 2.56 7.62
C ALA A 479 -35.11 3.22 8.97
N PHE A 480 -33.85 3.63 9.19
CA PHE A 480 -33.35 4.09 10.48
C PHE A 480 -32.70 5.46 10.45
N THR A 481 -32.66 6.15 9.29
CA THR A 481 -31.88 7.39 9.11
C THR A 481 -32.76 8.47 8.49
N ILE A 482 -32.74 9.64 9.09
CA ILE A 482 -33.33 10.88 8.53
C ILE A 482 -32.24 11.96 8.42
N GLU A 483 -32.43 12.84 7.45
CA GLU A 483 -31.56 13.99 7.23
C GLU A 483 -32.36 15.29 7.22
N PHE A 484 -31.83 16.30 7.92
CA PHE A 484 -32.28 17.70 7.80
C PHE A 484 -31.19 18.47 7.05
N ARG A 485 -31.54 19.09 5.95
CA ARG A 485 -30.63 20.00 5.24
C ARG A 485 -31.02 21.43 5.54
N VAL A 486 -30.25 22.12 6.38
CA VAL A 486 -30.61 23.43 6.91
C VAL A 486 -29.53 24.47 6.60
N MET A 487 -29.98 25.70 6.37
CA MET A 487 -29.11 26.86 6.22
C MET A 487 -28.91 27.52 7.59
N VAL A 488 -27.66 27.64 7.99
CA VAL A 488 -27.24 28.36 9.20
C VAL A 488 -26.78 29.76 8.76
N PRO A 489 -27.44 30.84 9.19
CA PRO A 489 -27.13 32.19 8.74
C PRO A 489 -25.70 32.61 9.11
N ALA A 490 -25.14 33.58 8.40
CA ALA A 490 -23.83 34.16 8.72
C ALA A 490 -23.87 34.77 10.12
N LYS A 491 -22.83 34.53 10.95
CA LYS A 491 -22.72 35.03 12.33
C LYS A 491 -23.97 34.75 13.16
N GLY A 492 -24.64 33.62 12.90
CA GLY A 492 -25.94 33.31 13.48
C GLY A 492 -26.12 31.86 13.91
N THR A 493 -27.27 31.62 14.48
CA THR A 493 -27.72 30.32 15.03
C THR A 493 -28.92 29.80 14.26
N LYS A 494 -28.95 28.50 14.03
CA LYS A 494 -30.11 27.76 13.55
C LYS A 494 -30.47 26.70 14.56
N LEU A 495 -31.74 26.69 14.95
CA LEU A 495 -32.33 25.68 15.83
C LEU A 495 -33.21 24.76 14.99
N VAL A 496 -33.00 23.48 15.11
CA VAL A 496 -33.83 22.41 14.53
C VAL A 496 -34.38 21.58 15.66
N SER A 497 -35.70 21.39 15.71
CA SER A 497 -36.31 20.51 16.68
C SER A 497 -37.25 19.52 16.03
N TYR A 498 -37.32 18.31 16.58
CA TYR A 498 -38.27 17.31 16.14
C TYR A 498 -38.71 16.41 17.31
N THR A 499 -39.95 15.94 17.24
CA THR A 499 -40.49 14.96 18.18
C THR A 499 -40.68 13.64 17.49
N VAL A 500 -40.09 12.60 18.02
CA VAL A 500 -40.21 11.23 17.54
C VAL A 500 -40.95 10.35 18.54
N GLU A 501 -41.90 9.57 18.05
CA GLU A 501 -42.51 8.47 18.80
C GLU A 501 -41.85 7.16 18.31
N ARG A 502 -41.41 6.35 19.26
CA ARG A 502 -40.74 5.07 19.02
C ARG A 502 -41.50 3.94 19.69
N ARG A 503 -41.55 2.81 19.01
CA ARG A 503 -42.15 1.58 19.54
C ARG A 503 -41.10 0.46 19.50
N PHE A 504 -40.95 -0.25 20.61
CA PHE A 504 -39.96 -1.32 20.80
C PHE A 504 -40.61 -2.70 20.75
#